data_85e3094e0d84c13cf79aaf3b6d8d182f
#
_entry.id   85e3094e0d84c13cf79aaf3b6d8d182f
#
_cell.length_a   1.000
_cell.length_b   1.000
_cell.length_c   1.000
_cell.angle_alpha   90.00
_cell.angle_beta   90.00
_cell.angle_gamma   90.00
#
_symmetry.space_group_name_H-M   'P 1'
#
loop_
_entity.id
_entity.type
_entity.pdbx_description
1 polymer ?
#
loop_
_entity_poly.entity_id
_entity_poly.type
_entity_poly.pdbx_seq_one_letter_code
_entity_poly.pdbx_strand_id
1 'polypeptide(L)'
;LIGSQNMEILYPMFGMIFVTAMVMMLLYISRIQALSNRSKNPNRLPNEVARHSDEIRKYMTPRNRFITENYNNLFEQPTLFYAVVIYIFLMGNSDLTHLVLAWGYVLFRAIHSVYQLTHNQVKWRATIFGIGGAFLLIMIAREAISLLTS
;
A
#
# COMPACT_ATOMS: atom_id res chain seq x y z
N LEU A 1 -5.44 18.63 -25.68
CA LEU A 1 -6.34 17.48 -25.47
C LEU A 1 -5.49 16.28 -25.09
N ILE A 2 -5.63 15.82 -23.87
CA ILE A 2 -4.95 14.62 -23.36
C ILE A 2 -5.58 13.43 -24.08
N GLY A 3 -4.78 12.66 -24.83
CA GLY A 3 -5.27 11.50 -25.59
C GLY A 3 -5.86 10.43 -24.66
N SER A 4 -6.88 9.68 -25.13
CA SER A 4 -7.53 8.62 -24.36
C SER A 4 -6.54 7.58 -23.84
N GLN A 5 -5.52 7.21 -24.61
CA GLN A 5 -4.45 6.30 -24.18
C GLN A 5 -3.65 6.81 -22.98
N ASN A 6 -3.45 8.13 -22.88
CA ASN A 6 -2.72 8.70 -21.74
C ASN A 6 -3.53 8.61 -20.44
N MET A 7 -4.85 8.58 -20.51
CA MET A 7 -5.71 8.42 -19.34
C MET A 7 -5.71 6.99 -18.78
N GLU A 8 -5.38 5.98 -19.58
CA GLU A 8 -5.40 4.59 -19.16
C GLU A 8 -4.43 4.29 -18.01
N ILE A 9 -3.32 5.04 -17.91
CA ILE A 9 -2.35 4.90 -16.82
C ILE A 9 -2.95 5.26 -15.44
N LEU A 10 -4.05 6.00 -15.39
CA LEU A 10 -4.73 6.33 -14.15
C LEU A 10 -5.53 5.14 -13.58
N TYR A 11 -5.95 4.17 -14.40
CA TYR A 11 -6.70 3.02 -13.91
C TYR A 11 -5.91 2.18 -12.88
N PRO A 12 -4.66 1.75 -13.14
CA PRO A 12 -3.87 1.08 -12.12
C PRO A 12 -3.62 1.95 -10.88
N MET A 13 -3.51 3.28 -11.04
CA MET A 13 -3.41 4.18 -9.88
C MET A 13 -4.66 4.07 -8.99
N PHE A 14 -5.86 4.13 -9.57
CA PHE A 14 -7.10 3.92 -8.82
C PHE A 14 -7.23 2.49 -8.27
N GLY A 15 -6.71 1.48 -8.98
CA GLY A 15 -6.58 0.12 -8.48
C GLY A 15 -5.78 0.07 -7.19
N MET A 16 -4.65 0.78 -7.12
CA MET A 16 -3.83 0.86 -5.92
C MET A 16 -4.52 1.62 -4.78
N ILE A 17 -5.20 2.73 -5.10
CA ILE A 17 -6.02 3.48 -4.14
C ILE A 17 -7.10 2.57 -3.55
N PHE A 18 -7.77 1.76 -4.38
CA PHE A 18 -8.79 0.81 -3.93
C PHE A 18 -8.21 -0.22 -2.95
N VAL A 19 -7.06 -0.83 -3.26
CA VAL A 19 -6.38 -1.76 -2.34
C VAL A 19 -6.09 -1.08 -1.01
N THR A 20 -5.55 0.13 -1.04
CA THR A 20 -5.25 0.91 0.18
C THR A 20 -6.52 1.23 0.97
N ALA A 21 -7.61 1.64 0.31
CA ALA A 21 -8.88 1.94 0.94
C ALA A 21 -9.49 0.70 1.63
N MET A 22 -9.40 -0.48 1.02
CA MET A 22 -9.86 -1.73 1.63
C MET A 22 -9.08 -2.06 2.91
N VAL A 23 -7.75 -1.92 2.89
CA VAL A 23 -6.92 -2.15 4.08
C VAL A 23 -7.18 -1.08 5.15
N MET A 24 -7.44 0.17 4.76
CA MET A 24 -7.84 1.25 5.66
C MET A 24 -9.16 0.93 6.39
N MET A 25 -10.15 0.40 5.69
CA MET A 25 -11.40 -0.04 6.30
C MET A 25 -11.16 -1.14 7.33
N LEU A 26 -10.33 -2.14 7.00
CA LEU A 26 -9.94 -3.19 7.94
C LEU A 26 -9.20 -2.61 9.16
N LEU A 27 -8.35 -1.61 8.94
CA LEU A 27 -7.65 -0.92 10.03
C LEU A 27 -8.63 -0.26 11.00
N TYR A 28 -9.63 0.45 10.51
CA TYR A 28 -10.64 1.07 11.36
C TYR A 28 -11.39 0.04 12.20
N ILE A 29 -11.82 -1.07 11.59
CA ILE A 29 -12.48 -2.17 12.31
C ILE A 29 -11.54 -2.72 13.40
N SER A 30 -10.26 -2.95 13.07
CA SER A 30 -9.27 -3.48 14.01
C SER A 30 -9.02 -2.53 15.19
N ARG A 31 -9.03 -1.22 14.95
CA ARG A 31 -8.86 -0.21 16.00
C ARG A 31 -10.05 -0.15 16.93
N ILE A 32 -11.27 -0.22 16.40
CA ILE A 32 -12.50 -0.28 17.20
C ILE A 32 -12.49 -1.53 18.09
N GLN A 33 -12.12 -2.68 17.55
CA GLN A 33 -12.00 -3.93 18.32
C GLN A 33 -10.94 -3.82 19.43
N ALA A 34 -9.78 -3.24 19.14
CA ALA A 34 -8.72 -3.06 20.15
C ALA A 34 -9.18 -2.13 21.28
N LEU A 35 -9.88 -1.04 20.96
CA LEU A 35 -10.45 -0.13 21.97
C LEU A 35 -11.52 -0.82 22.82
N SER A 36 -12.38 -1.63 22.21
CA SER A 36 -13.38 -2.43 22.93
C SER A 36 -12.71 -3.43 23.89
N ASN A 37 -11.68 -4.16 23.41
CA ASN A 37 -10.93 -5.10 24.24
C ASN A 37 -10.25 -4.40 25.42
N ARG A 38 -9.65 -3.23 25.17
CA ARG A 38 -9.05 -2.42 26.21
C ARG A 38 -10.08 -1.96 27.24
N SER A 39 -11.25 -1.50 26.82
CA SER A 39 -12.30 -1.02 27.74
C SER A 39 -12.82 -2.10 28.68
N LYS A 40 -12.78 -3.35 28.26
CA LYS A 40 -13.20 -4.53 29.04
C LYS A 40 -12.13 -5.05 29.99
N ASN A 41 -10.88 -4.60 29.88
CA ASN A 41 -9.79 -5.06 30.72
C ASN A 41 -9.77 -4.29 32.05
N PRO A 42 -9.93 -4.97 33.21
CA PRO A 42 -9.94 -4.30 34.51
C PRO A 42 -8.58 -3.70 34.89
N ASN A 43 -7.48 -4.23 34.34
CA ASN A 43 -6.12 -3.79 34.64
C ASN A 43 -5.57 -2.78 33.62
N ARG A 44 -6.45 -2.17 32.82
CA ARG A 44 -6.02 -1.16 31.84
C ARG A 44 -5.46 0.09 32.51
N LEU A 45 -4.45 0.69 31.89
CA LEU A 45 -3.99 2.01 32.30
C LEU A 45 -5.09 3.06 32.11
N PRO A 46 -5.22 4.05 33.02
CA PRO A 46 -6.13 5.18 32.83
C PRO A 46 -5.89 5.92 31.51
N ASN A 47 -6.94 6.52 30.95
CA ASN A 47 -6.85 7.23 29.67
C ASN A 47 -5.85 8.38 29.68
N GLU A 48 -5.67 9.02 30.84
CA GLU A 48 -4.73 10.13 31.03
C GLU A 48 -3.27 9.69 30.92
N VAL A 49 -3.00 8.44 31.30
CA VAL A 49 -1.65 7.85 31.26
C VAL A 49 -1.37 7.14 29.93
N ALA A 50 -2.40 6.54 29.32
CA ALA A 50 -2.30 5.79 28.07
C ALA A 50 -2.31 6.71 26.84
N ARG A 51 -1.30 7.56 26.70
CA ARG A 51 -1.21 8.55 25.61
C ARG A 51 -0.54 8.03 24.34
N HIS A 52 0.12 6.88 24.41
CA HIS A 52 0.87 6.31 23.30
C HIS A 52 0.10 5.20 22.58
N SER A 53 0.26 5.13 21.27
CA SER A 53 -0.34 4.08 20.43
C SER A 53 0.09 2.66 20.84
N ASP A 54 1.23 2.51 21.47
CA ASP A 54 1.75 1.23 21.99
C ASP A 54 0.85 0.62 23.07
N GLU A 55 0.15 1.46 23.84
CA GLU A 55 -0.84 0.97 24.80
C GLU A 55 -2.00 0.26 24.11
N ILE A 56 -2.53 0.81 23.01
CA ILE A 56 -3.59 0.17 22.24
C ILE A 56 -3.08 -1.12 21.57
N ARG A 57 -1.82 -1.13 21.15
CA ARG A 57 -1.18 -2.28 20.52
C ARG A 57 -1.17 -3.54 21.41
N LYS A 58 -1.13 -3.39 22.74
CA LYS A 58 -1.19 -4.50 23.70
C LYS A 58 -2.54 -5.24 23.66
N TYR A 59 -3.61 -4.57 23.28
CA TYR A 59 -4.97 -5.13 23.18
C TYR A 59 -5.34 -5.60 21.78
N MET A 60 -4.42 -5.51 20.83
CA MET A 60 -4.61 -5.99 19.46
C MET A 60 -4.38 -7.51 19.39
N THR A 61 -5.24 -8.19 18.64
CA THR A 61 -4.98 -9.56 18.21
C THR A 61 -3.80 -9.59 17.23
N PRO A 62 -3.10 -10.73 17.05
CA PRO A 62 -2.04 -10.88 16.06
C PRO A 62 -2.51 -10.44 14.64
N ARG A 63 -3.73 -10.80 14.25
CA ARG A 63 -4.31 -10.41 12.96
C ARG A 63 -4.45 -8.88 12.84
N ASN A 64 -4.89 -8.22 13.89
CA ASN A 64 -5.05 -6.76 13.89
C ASN A 64 -3.70 -6.03 13.80
N ARG A 65 -2.62 -6.63 14.34
CA ARG A 65 -1.25 -6.12 14.16
C ARG A 65 -0.82 -6.24 12.70
N PHE A 66 -1.10 -7.37 12.04
CA PHE A 66 -0.80 -7.55 10.61
C PHE A 66 -1.52 -6.53 9.73
N ILE A 67 -2.77 -6.19 10.05
CA ILE A 67 -3.52 -5.14 9.35
C ILE A 67 -2.81 -3.79 9.48
N THR A 68 -2.36 -3.42 10.68
CA THR A 68 -1.64 -2.16 10.92
C THR A 68 -0.33 -2.10 10.14
N GLU A 69 0.45 -3.18 10.16
CA GLU A 69 1.71 -3.26 9.44
C GLU A 69 1.48 -3.21 7.91
N ASN A 70 0.46 -3.90 7.41
CA ASN A 70 0.11 -3.87 6.00
C ASN A 70 -0.30 -2.46 5.56
N TYR A 71 -1.12 -1.79 6.35
CA TYR A 71 -1.50 -0.40 6.08
C TYR A 71 -0.28 0.52 6.00
N ASN A 72 0.66 0.42 6.94
CA ASN A 72 1.89 1.22 6.91
C ASN A 72 2.71 0.96 5.63
N ASN A 73 2.86 -0.30 5.23
CA ASN A 73 3.57 -0.68 4.00
C ASN A 73 2.93 -0.10 2.72
N LEU A 74 1.63 0.23 2.75
CA LEU A 74 0.92 0.84 1.63
C LEU A 74 1.21 2.35 1.48
N PHE A 75 1.95 2.95 2.40
CA PHE A 75 2.42 4.33 2.31
C PHE A 75 3.94 4.45 2.05
N GLU A 76 4.63 3.33 1.88
CA GLU A 76 6.05 3.29 1.52
C GLU A 76 6.21 3.31 -0.02
N GLN A 77 6.30 2.14 -0.64
CA GLN A 77 6.45 2.04 -2.11
C GLN A 77 5.30 2.66 -2.91
N PRO A 78 4.02 2.51 -2.54
CA PRO A 78 2.93 3.10 -3.30
C PRO A 78 2.99 4.62 -3.43
N THR A 79 3.63 5.32 -2.51
CA THR A 79 3.87 6.76 -2.64
C THR A 79 4.71 7.08 -3.88
N LEU A 80 5.77 6.32 -4.14
CA LEU A 80 6.58 6.45 -5.35
C LEU A 80 5.79 6.05 -6.60
N PHE A 81 4.96 5.02 -6.50
CA PHE A 81 4.09 4.60 -7.59
C PHE A 81 3.12 5.70 -8.01
N TYR A 82 2.46 6.37 -7.08
CA TYR A 82 1.58 7.49 -7.39
C TYR A 82 2.35 8.63 -8.05
N ALA A 83 3.52 8.97 -7.54
CA ALA A 83 4.35 10.04 -8.10
C ALA A 83 4.75 9.76 -9.55
N VAL A 84 5.23 8.55 -9.85
CA VAL A 84 5.66 8.21 -11.22
C VAL A 84 4.48 8.08 -12.18
N VAL A 85 3.32 7.56 -11.74
CA VAL A 85 2.12 7.49 -12.58
C VAL A 85 1.61 8.89 -12.93
N ILE A 86 1.55 9.79 -11.96
CA ILE A 86 1.16 11.19 -12.19
C ILE A 86 2.15 11.87 -13.15
N TYR A 87 3.45 11.63 -12.97
CA TYR A 87 4.48 12.16 -13.87
C TYR A 87 4.27 11.67 -15.31
N ILE A 88 4.12 10.35 -15.53
CA ILE A 88 3.85 9.76 -16.85
C ILE A 88 2.60 10.38 -17.49
N PHE A 89 1.54 10.55 -16.71
CA PHE A 89 0.30 11.16 -17.16
C PHE A 89 0.50 12.61 -17.60
N LEU A 90 1.18 13.43 -16.80
CA LEU A 90 1.43 14.84 -17.08
C LEU A 90 2.34 15.05 -18.29
N MET A 91 3.33 14.18 -18.47
CA MET A 91 4.25 14.24 -19.61
C MET A 91 3.67 13.66 -20.90
N GLY A 92 2.53 12.99 -20.83
CA GLY A 92 1.91 12.33 -21.99
C GLY A 92 2.67 11.09 -22.48
N ASN A 93 3.50 10.49 -21.64
CA ASN A 93 4.41 9.38 -21.98
C ASN A 93 3.77 8.00 -21.79
N SER A 94 2.46 7.93 -21.53
CA SER A 94 1.78 6.65 -21.29
C SER A 94 1.82 5.78 -22.55
N ASP A 95 2.36 4.56 -22.37
CA ASP A 95 2.38 3.53 -23.39
C ASP A 95 1.94 2.17 -22.80
N LEU A 96 1.79 1.17 -23.67
CA LEU A 96 1.40 -0.18 -23.24
C LEU A 96 2.36 -0.76 -22.22
N THR A 97 3.66 -0.48 -22.35
CA THR A 97 4.67 -0.97 -21.39
C THR A 97 4.45 -0.39 -20.00
N HIS A 98 4.21 0.93 -19.90
CA HIS A 98 3.88 1.56 -18.61
C HIS A 98 2.59 0.98 -18.01
N LEU A 99 1.58 0.74 -18.85
CA LEU A 99 0.32 0.17 -18.38
C LEU A 99 0.50 -1.25 -17.83
N VAL A 100 1.26 -2.11 -18.52
CA VAL A 100 1.56 -3.47 -18.07
C VAL A 100 2.38 -3.45 -16.77
N LEU A 101 3.40 -2.59 -16.69
CA LEU A 101 4.22 -2.45 -15.47
C LEU A 101 3.39 -1.95 -14.29
N ALA A 102 2.52 -0.97 -14.52
CA ALA A 102 1.67 -0.40 -13.48
C ALA A 102 0.65 -1.42 -12.95
N TRP A 103 -0.01 -2.17 -13.82
CA TRP A 103 -0.91 -3.25 -13.38
C TRP A 103 -0.16 -4.41 -12.73
N GLY A 104 1.04 -4.75 -13.21
CA GLY A 104 1.93 -5.73 -12.57
C GLY A 104 2.24 -5.31 -11.13
N TYR A 105 2.61 -4.05 -10.92
CA TYR A 105 2.84 -3.50 -9.59
C TYR A 105 1.61 -3.63 -8.69
N VAL A 106 0.45 -3.16 -9.14
CA VAL A 106 -0.80 -3.21 -8.36
C VAL A 106 -1.19 -4.63 -8.01
N LEU A 107 -1.07 -5.58 -8.95
CA LEU A 107 -1.36 -6.99 -8.72
C LEU A 107 -0.49 -7.57 -7.62
N PHE A 108 0.84 -7.38 -7.70
CA PHE A 108 1.77 -7.90 -6.69
C PHE A 108 1.58 -7.23 -5.32
N ARG A 109 1.20 -5.96 -5.29
CA ARG A 109 0.84 -5.27 -4.03
C ARG A 109 -0.45 -5.80 -3.42
N ALA A 110 -1.48 -6.10 -4.23
CA ALA A 110 -2.71 -6.73 -3.77
C ALA A 110 -2.44 -8.14 -3.22
N ILE A 111 -1.67 -8.96 -3.95
CA ILE A 111 -1.26 -10.30 -3.50
C ILE A 111 -0.46 -10.20 -2.19
N HIS A 112 0.49 -9.27 -2.10
CA HIS A 112 1.28 -9.03 -0.88
C HIS A 112 0.37 -8.70 0.31
N SER A 113 -0.61 -7.81 0.13
CA SER A 113 -1.54 -7.42 1.18
C SER A 113 -2.39 -8.61 1.67
N VAL A 114 -2.95 -9.39 0.74
CA VAL A 114 -3.71 -10.61 1.09
C VAL A 114 -2.83 -11.62 1.81
N TYR A 115 -1.61 -11.85 1.32
CA TYR A 115 -0.68 -12.79 1.92
C TYR A 115 -0.26 -12.38 3.33
N GLN A 116 0.00 -11.10 3.55
CA GLN A 116 0.34 -10.55 4.88
C GLN A 116 -0.82 -10.70 5.87
N LEU A 117 -2.07 -10.59 5.42
CA LEU A 117 -3.25 -10.73 6.27
C LEU A 117 -3.60 -12.18 6.60
N THR A 118 -3.11 -13.15 5.81
CA THR A 118 -3.47 -14.57 5.93
C THR A 118 -2.34 -15.43 6.51
N HIS A 119 -1.23 -15.50 5.82
CA HIS A 119 -0.12 -16.43 6.14
C HIS A 119 1.07 -15.74 6.82
N ASN A 120 1.38 -14.51 6.40
CA ASN A 120 2.42 -13.63 6.95
C ASN A 120 3.83 -14.29 7.11
N GLN A 121 4.18 -15.26 6.27
CA GLN A 121 5.53 -15.83 6.26
C GLN A 121 6.51 -14.83 5.63
N VAL A 122 7.54 -14.45 6.37
CA VAL A 122 8.47 -13.36 6.01
C VAL A 122 9.12 -13.57 4.63
N LYS A 123 9.59 -14.80 4.34
CA LYS A 123 10.27 -15.12 3.08
C LYS A 123 9.40 -14.85 1.86
N TRP A 124 8.20 -15.41 1.82
CA TRP A 124 7.27 -15.23 0.70
C TRP A 124 6.77 -13.81 0.58
N ARG A 125 6.47 -13.17 1.72
CA ARG A 125 6.08 -11.77 1.76
C ARG A 125 7.15 -10.87 1.16
N ALA A 126 8.43 -11.07 1.52
CA ALA A 126 9.54 -10.31 0.99
C ALA A 126 9.73 -10.54 -0.52
N THR A 127 9.57 -11.79 -1.00
CA THR A 127 9.66 -12.11 -2.43
C THR A 127 8.57 -11.40 -3.24
N ILE A 128 7.31 -11.48 -2.80
CA ILE A 128 6.18 -10.83 -3.49
C ILE A 128 6.37 -9.31 -3.50
N PHE A 129 6.81 -8.75 -2.38
CA PHE A 129 7.12 -7.32 -2.24
C PHE A 129 8.23 -6.89 -3.20
N GLY A 130 9.30 -7.68 -3.31
CA GLY A 130 10.44 -7.41 -4.19
C GLY A 130 10.07 -7.46 -5.68
N ILE A 131 9.25 -8.44 -6.09
CA ILE A 131 8.77 -8.52 -7.49
C ILE A 131 7.92 -7.29 -7.83
N GLY A 132 6.98 -6.90 -6.96
CA GLY A 132 6.21 -5.66 -7.14
C GLY A 132 7.13 -4.44 -7.24
N GLY A 133 8.12 -4.34 -6.35
CA GLY A 133 9.11 -3.26 -6.38
C GLY A 133 9.91 -3.20 -7.68
N ALA A 134 10.23 -4.35 -8.29
CA ALA A 134 10.93 -4.39 -9.58
C ALA A 134 10.11 -3.75 -10.71
N PHE A 135 8.80 -3.99 -10.79
CA PHE A 135 7.92 -3.30 -11.74
C PHE A 135 7.97 -1.78 -11.58
N LEU A 136 7.91 -1.31 -10.34
CA LEU A 136 7.98 0.12 -10.03
C LEU A 136 9.34 0.72 -10.42
N LEU A 137 10.44 0.05 -10.07
CA LEU A 137 11.78 0.52 -10.39
C LEU A 137 12.02 0.60 -11.91
N ILE A 138 11.49 -0.35 -12.68
CA ILE A 138 11.57 -0.31 -14.16
C ILE A 138 10.81 0.91 -14.69
N MET A 139 9.61 1.20 -14.17
CA MET A 139 8.87 2.42 -14.55
C MET A 139 9.66 3.69 -14.26
N ILE A 140 10.22 3.80 -13.06
CA ILE A 140 11.03 4.96 -12.65
C ILE A 140 12.26 5.10 -13.55
N ALA A 141 12.98 4.00 -13.80
CA ALA A 141 14.18 4.00 -14.64
C ALA A 141 13.86 4.43 -16.08
N ARG A 142 12.76 3.94 -16.66
CA ARG A 142 12.33 4.35 -18.02
C ARG A 142 12.13 5.86 -18.11
N GLU A 143 11.39 6.43 -17.17
CA GLU A 143 11.10 7.87 -17.18
C GLU A 143 12.36 8.70 -16.89
N ALA A 144 13.20 8.25 -15.97
CA ALA A 144 14.46 8.93 -15.69
C ALA A 144 15.39 8.95 -16.93
N ILE A 145 15.50 7.82 -17.64
CA ILE A 145 16.30 7.75 -18.88
C ILE A 145 15.67 8.63 -19.95
N SER A 146 14.35 8.59 -20.15
CA SER A 146 13.66 9.44 -21.12
C SER A 146 13.92 10.93 -20.85
N LEU A 147 13.85 11.35 -19.60
CA LEU A 147 14.11 12.74 -19.19
C LEU A 147 15.56 13.17 -19.44
N LEU A 148 16.54 12.27 -19.24
CA LEU A 148 17.96 12.58 -19.43
C LEU A 148 18.40 12.57 -20.90
N THR A 149 17.58 11.95 -21.79
CA THR A 149 17.89 11.80 -23.23
C THR A 149 17.03 12.72 -24.12
N SER A 150 16.09 13.45 -23.55
CA SER A 150 15.29 14.47 -24.24
C SER A 150 16.01 15.81 -24.27
#